data_f1e85e895e7e4f97d2f910a739c75490
#
_entry.id   f1e85e895e7e4f97d2f910a739c75490
#
_cell.length_a   1.000
_cell.length_b   1.000
_cell.length_c   1.000
_cell.angle_alpha   90.00
_cell.angle_beta   90.00
_cell.angle_gamma   90.00
#
_symmetry.space_group_name_H-M   'P 1'
#
loop_
_entity.id
_entity.type
_entity.pdbx_description
1 polymer ?
#
loop_
_entity_poly.entity_id
_entity_poly.type
_entity_poly.pdbx_seq_one_letter_code
_entity_poly.pdbx_strand_id
1 'polypeptide(L)'
;MERHNRELVRTRNYIRKKRRKSDFERAVSGSFAIFYEQAQEAAGGLKAQIEQDGEPENYLCHGDLNQHHILLAEENEMAVIEFNRMHRGVQVEDLYHFTRKILEKHGWDLRLGMRLLETYDRILPLNAQERIYLYYLFLYPEKYWKQLNFYYNAGKAWIPVRSIEKLQKLEEQQTARNLFLEAIR
;
A
#
# COMPACT_ATOMS: atom_id res chain seq x y z
N MET A 1 -1.64 -6.28 8.56
CA MET A 1 -0.20 -6.31 8.19
C MET A 1 0.49 -7.60 8.64
N GLU A 2 0.44 -8.04 9.89
CA GLU A 2 1.18 -9.23 10.40
C GLU A 2 0.91 -10.53 9.62
N ARG A 3 -0.36 -10.81 9.24
CA ARG A 3 -0.68 -11.97 8.40
C ARG A 3 0.08 -11.92 7.07
N HIS A 4 0.11 -10.76 6.43
CA HIS A 4 0.81 -10.57 5.16
C HIS A 4 2.33 -10.73 5.33
N ASN A 5 2.91 -10.29 6.46
CA ASN A 5 4.33 -10.49 6.75
C ASN A 5 4.67 -11.99 6.86
N ARG A 6 3.79 -12.79 7.48
CA ARG A 6 3.96 -14.26 7.50
C ARG A 6 3.89 -14.87 6.09
N GLU A 7 3.02 -14.36 5.23
CA GLU A 7 2.92 -14.80 3.83
C GLU A 7 4.17 -14.42 3.02
N LEU A 8 4.73 -13.22 3.22
CA LEU A 8 6.02 -12.81 2.64
C LEU A 8 7.14 -13.79 3.02
N VAL A 9 7.27 -14.12 4.30
CA VAL A 9 8.29 -15.07 4.78
C VAL A 9 8.07 -16.46 4.18
N ARG A 10 6.84 -16.94 4.10
CA ARG A 10 6.53 -18.24 3.47
C ARG A 10 6.98 -18.26 2.01
N THR A 11 6.66 -17.21 1.26
CA THR A 11 7.05 -17.08 -0.15
C THR A 11 8.57 -17.05 -0.31
N ARG A 12 9.28 -16.25 0.51
CA ARG A 12 10.76 -16.25 0.51
C ARG A 12 11.34 -17.64 0.79
N ASN A 13 10.83 -18.32 1.81
CA ASN A 13 11.33 -19.64 2.19
C ASN A 13 11.07 -20.68 1.11
N TYR A 14 9.94 -20.60 0.42
CA TYR A 14 9.65 -21.42 -0.75
C TYR A 14 10.66 -21.19 -1.89
N ILE A 15 10.90 -19.91 -2.24
CA ILE A 15 11.85 -19.52 -3.30
C ILE A 15 13.27 -19.98 -2.94
N ARG A 16 13.71 -19.83 -1.67
CA ARG A 16 15.04 -20.23 -1.23
C ARG A 16 15.32 -21.72 -1.39
N LYS A 17 14.31 -22.58 -1.23
CA LYS A 17 14.44 -24.04 -1.37
C LYS A 17 14.56 -24.50 -2.81
N LYS A 18 14.22 -23.64 -3.79
CA LYS A 18 14.31 -24.02 -5.20
C LYS A 18 15.76 -24.08 -5.69
N ARG A 19 16.12 -25.18 -6.34
CA ARG A 19 17.44 -25.38 -6.95
C ARG A 19 17.65 -24.48 -8.17
N ARG A 20 16.59 -24.30 -8.99
CA ARG A 20 16.58 -23.39 -10.14
C ARG A 20 15.51 -22.34 -9.93
N LYS A 21 15.91 -21.07 -10.00
CA LYS A 21 15.01 -19.93 -9.83
C LYS A 21 14.64 -19.32 -11.18
N SER A 22 13.37 -18.98 -11.35
CA SER A 22 12.90 -18.17 -12.47
C SER A 22 13.38 -16.72 -12.35
N ASP A 23 13.20 -15.92 -13.41
CA ASP A 23 13.56 -14.50 -13.38
C ASP A 23 12.76 -13.75 -12.32
N PHE A 24 11.47 -14.04 -12.16
CA PHE A 24 10.64 -13.49 -11.09
C PHE A 24 11.22 -13.82 -9.70
N GLU A 25 11.59 -15.05 -9.46
CA GLU A 25 12.15 -15.47 -8.17
C GLU A 25 13.52 -14.87 -7.88
N ARG A 26 14.32 -14.60 -8.92
CA ARG A 26 15.58 -13.86 -8.81
C ARG A 26 15.33 -12.40 -8.43
N ALA A 27 14.38 -11.74 -9.12
CA ALA A 27 13.98 -10.36 -8.80
C ALA A 27 13.48 -10.25 -7.35
N VAL A 28 12.57 -11.16 -6.93
CA VAL A 28 12.11 -11.22 -5.53
C VAL A 28 13.27 -11.40 -4.56
N SER A 29 14.24 -12.28 -4.87
CA SER A 29 15.38 -12.53 -3.98
C SER A 29 16.29 -11.30 -3.82
N GLY A 30 16.40 -10.47 -4.86
CA GLY A 30 17.19 -9.23 -4.82
C GLY A 30 16.53 -8.12 -4.00
N SER A 31 15.21 -7.97 -4.11
CA SER A 31 14.48 -6.87 -3.48
C SER A 31 13.87 -7.21 -2.11
N PHE A 32 13.81 -8.49 -1.74
CA PHE A 32 13.06 -8.94 -0.56
C PHE A 32 13.47 -8.25 0.74
N ALA A 33 14.76 -8.04 0.97
CA ALA A 33 15.27 -7.47 2.23
C ALA A 33 14.68 -6.08 2.47
N ILE A 34 14.74 -5.20 1.47
CA ILE A 34 14.26 -3.81 1.55
C ILE A 34 12.76 -3.76 1.85
N PHE A 35 11.97 -4.48 1.05
CA PHE A 35 10.51 -4.45 1.22
C PHE A 35 10.05 -5.15 2.50
N TYR A 36 10.76 -6.19 2.94
CA TYR A 36 10.41 -6.89 4.17
C TYR A 36 10.74 -6.06 5.42
N GLU A 37 11.85 -5.32 5.41
CA GLU A 37 12.20 -4.37 6.48
C GLU A 37 11.11 -3.30 6.62
N GLN A 38 10.70 -2.67 5.52
CA GLN A 38 9.58 -1.72 5.51
C GLN A 38 8.27 -2.36 6.03
N ALA A 39 8.00 -3.61 5.65
CA ALA A 39 6.80 -4.32 6.10
C ALA A 39 6.84 -4.61 7.61
N GLN A 40 8.03 -4.91 8.17
CA GLN A 40 8.21 -5.13 9.61
C GLN A 40 8.10 -3.82 10.39
N GLU A 41 8.76 -2.77 9.91
CA GLU A 41 8.70 -1.43 10.51
C GLU A 41 7.25 -0.93 10.56
N ALA A 42 6.54 -1.00 9.44
CA ALA A 42 5.15 -0.57 9.37
C ALA A 42 4.23 -1.35 10.30
N ALA A 43 4.38 -2.68 10.35
CA ALA A 43 3.53 -3.51 11.20
C ALA A 43 3.85 -3.33 12.69
N GLY A 44 5.14 -3.23 13.02
CA GLY A 44 5.61 -3.03 14.40
C GLY A 44 5.26 -1.64 14.92
N GLY A 45 5.51 -0.61 14.12
CA GLY A 45 5.22 0.77 14.50
C GLY A 45 3.73 1.04 14.66
N LEU A 46 2.89 0.54 13.73
CA LEU A 46 1.44 0.68 13.86
C LEU A 46 0.90 -0.06 15.10
N LYS A 47 1.44 -1.25 15.39
CA LYS A 47 1.06 -1.99 16.58
C LYS A 47 1.43 -1.24 17.87
N ALA A 48 2.66 -0.73 17.94
CA ALA A 48 3.13 0.04 19.09
C ALA A 48 2.29 1.31 19.30
N GLN A 49 1.92 1.99 18.21
CA GLN A 49 1.04 3.16 18.26
C GLN A 49 -0.34 2.81 18.84
N ILE A 50 -0.94 1.72 18.37
CA ILE A 50 -2.27 1.27 18.86
C ILE A 50 -2.19 0.85 20.34
N GLU A 51 -1.10 0.19 20.75
CA GLU A 51 -0.88 -0.19 22.15
C GLU A 51 -0.71 1.02 23.06
N GLN A 52 -0.11 2.10 22.57
CA GLN A 52 0.12 3.34 23.32
C GLN A 52 -1.12 4.23 23.40
N ASP A 53 -1.77 4.50 22.29
CA ASP A 53 -2.79 5.55 22.15
C ASP A 53 -4.20 5.00 21.90
N GLY A 54 -4.35 3.67 21.80
CA GLY A 54 -5.58 3.01 21.40
C GLY A 54 -5.79 2.99 19.87
N GLU A 55 -6.87 2.35 19.44
CA GLU A 55 -7.27 2.39 18.02
C GLU A 55 -7.87 3.76 17.68
N PRO A 56 -7.58 4.31 16.47
CA PRO A 56 -8.28 5.49 15.98
C PRO A 56 -9.79 5.27 15.93
N GLU A 57 -10.55 6.35 15.96
CA GLU A 57 -12.01 6.27 15.87
C GLU A 57 -12.48 5.64 14.56
N ASN A 58 -13.50 4.79 14.64
CA ASN A 58 -14.04 4.05 13.51
C ASN A 58 -15.24 4.78 12.89
N TYR A 59 -15.15 4.99 11.59
CA TYR A 59 -16.17 5.58 10.74
C TYR A 59 -16.68 4.59 9.70
N LEU A 60 -17.64 5.03 8.90
CA LEU A 60 -18.10 4.27 7.73
C LEU A 60 -17.13 4.53 6.57
N CYS A 61 -16.37 3.52 6.18
CA CYS A 61 -15.40 3.57 5.09
C CYS A 61 -15.97 2.94 3.82
N HIS A 62 -15.61 3.47 2.68
CA HIS A 62 -15.94 2.90 1.37
C HIS A 62 -15.22 1.55 1.15
N GLY A 63 -13.99 1.42 1.66
CA GLY A 63 -13.19 0.19 1.64
C GLY A 63 -12.50 -0.14 0.32
N ASP A 64 -12.80 0.59 -0.77
CA ASP A 64 -12.09 0.51 -2.06
C ASP A 64 -12.15 1.83 -2.83
N LEU A 65 -12.04 2.96 -2.13
CA LEU A 65 -12.08 4.27 -2.77
C LEU A 65 -10.92 4.44 -3.75
N ASN A 66 -11.23 4.76 -4.98
CA ASN A 66 -10.26 5.01 -6.05
C ASN A 66 -10.88 5.80 -7.20
N GLN A 67 -10.05 6.28 -8.13
CA GLN A 67 -10.49 7.12 -9.25
C GLN A 67 -11.50 6.46 -10.21
N HIS A 68 -11.61 5.14 -10.22
CA HIS A 68 -12.59 4.43 -11.07
C HIS A 68 -13.98 4.36 -10.41
N HIS A 69 -14.05 4.60 -9.11
CA HIS A 69 -15.30 4.61 -8.35
C HIS A 69 -15.81 6.04 -8.09
N ILE A 70 -15.20 7.02 -8.76
CA ILE A 70 -15.65 8.42 -8.77
C ILE A 70 -16.10 8.77 -10.18
N LEU A 71 -17.37 9.06 -10.33
CA LEU A 71 -17.97 9.52 -11.58
C LEU A 71 -18.08 11.04 -11.54
N LEU A 72 -17.67 11.67 -12.61
CA LEU A 72 -17.92 13.09 -12.85
C LEU A 72 -19.22 13.21 -13.65
N ALA A 73 -20.22 13.85 -13.09
CA ALA A 73 -21.45 14.18 -13.77
C ALA A 73 -21.39 15.60 -14.38
N GLU A 74 -22.42 15.99 -15.07
CA GLU A 74 -22.56 17.36 -15.57
C GLU A 74 -22.61 18.37 -14.40
N GLU A 75 -22.25 19.64 -14.67
CA GLU A 75 -22.27 20.74 -13.67
C GLU A 75 -21.29 20.59 -12.48
N ASN A 76 -20.17 19.84 -12.65
CA ASN A 76 -19.19 19.57 -11.59
C ASN A 76 -19.70 18.71 -10.42
N GLU A 77 -20.81 18.02 -10.59
CA GLU A 77 -21.24 17.04 -9.61
C GLU A 77 -20.36 15.79 -9.65
N MET A 78 -20.14 15.19 -8.48
CA MET A 78 -19.39 13.93 -8.35
C MET A 78 -20.26 12.90 -7.66
N ALA A 79 -20.24 11.67 -8.19
CA ALA A 79 -20.86 10.53 -7.54
C ALA A 79 -19.82 9.48 -7.20
N VAL A 80 -19.91 8.92 -6.00
CA VAL A 80 -19.10 7.77 -5.58
C VAL A 80 -19.96 6.53 -5.72
N ILE A 81 -19.39 5.46 -6.30
CA ILE A 81 -20.07 4.20 -6.60
C ILE A 81 -19.27 3.02 -6.05
N GLU A 82 -19.83 1.80 -6.15
CA GLU A 82 -19.14 0.54 -5.78
C GLU A 82 -18.88 0.40 -4.27
N PHE A 83 -19.89 0.59 -3.45
CA PHE A 83 -19.84 0.43 -1.98
C PHE A 83 -19.82 -1.04 -1.50
N ASN A 84 -19.52 -2.00 -2.36
CA ASN A 84 -19.54 -3.44 -2.04
C ASN A 84 -18.56 -3.86 -0.92
N ARG A 85 -17.57 -3.01 -0.61
CA ARG A 85 -16.57 -3.22 0.44
C ARG A 85 -16.75 -2.31 1.64
N MET A 86 -17.89 -1.64 1.71
CA MET A 86 -18.20 -0.72 2.81
C MET A 86 -18.11 -1.44 4.16
N HIS A 87 -17.41 -0.84 5.09
CA HIS A 87 -17.21 -1.39 6.44
C HIS A 87 -16.97 -0.28 7.46
N ARG A 88 -17.02 -0.63 8.74
CA ARG A 88 -16.54 0.27 9.79
C ARG A 88 -15.04 0.10 9.97
N GLY A 89 -14.30 1.20 9.89
CA GLY A 89 -12.84 1.23 9.97
C GLY A 89 -12.31 2.64 10.16
N VAL A 90 -11.00 2.78 10.18
CA VAL A 90 -10.35 4.09 10.32
C VAL A 90 -10.48 4.85 9.01
N GLN A 91 -11.06 6.05 9.04
CA GLN A 91 -11.38 6.82 7.83
C GLN A 91 -10.19 7.10 6.91
N VAL A 92 -9.00 7.27 7.47
CA VAL A 92 -7.78 7.48 6.69
C VAL A 92 -7.39 6.28 5.81
N GLU A 93 -8.01 5.12 5.97
CA GLU A 93 -7.81 3.98 5.07
C GLU A 93 -8.33 4.29 3.65
N ASP A 94 -9.47 4.99 3.53
CA ASP A 94 -9.97 5.41 2.22
C ASP A 94 -9.07 6.47 1.59
N LEU A 95 -8.59 7.45 2.37
CA LEU A 95 -7.60 8.42 1.93
C LEU A 95 -6.31 7.74 1.44
N TYR A 96 -5.81 6.77 2.21
CA TYR A 96 -4.65 5.96 1.82
C TYR A 96 -4.90 5.22 0.51
N HIS A 97 -6.02 4.50 0.40
CA HIS A 97 -6.32 3.71 -0.80
C HIS A 97 -6.40 4.57 -2.06
N PHE A 98 -7.06 5.72 -1.96
CA PHE A 98 -7.17 6.68 -3.05
C PHE A 98 -5.82 7.27 -3.44
N THR A 99 -5.13 7.88 -2.48
CA THR A 99 -3.86 8.57 -2.70
C THR A 99 -2.78 7.62 -3.20
N ARG A 100 -2.65 6.43 -2.60
CA ARG A 100 -1.67 5.42 -3.02
C ARG A 100 -1.85 5.01 -4.47
N LYS A 101 -3.08 4.72 -4.91
CA LYS A 101 -3.35 4.31 -6.29
C LYS A 101 -2.97 5.39 -7.30
N ILE A 102 -3.19 6.66 -6.96
CA ILE A 102 -2.76 7.80 -7.76
C ILE A 102 -1.23 7.89 -7.79
N LEU A 103 -0.58 7.88 -6.64
CA LEU A 103 0.88 8.00 -6.54
C LEU A 103 1.61 6.86 -7.26
N GLU A 104 1.17 5.62 -7.13
CA GLU A 104 1.73 4.47 -7.87
C GLU A 104 1.64 4.66 -9.40
N LYS A 105 0.60 5.32 -9.89
CA LYS A 105 0.41 5.61 -11.32
C LYS A 105 1.30 6.77 -11.78
N HIS A 106 1.52 7.75 -10.91
CA HIS A 106 2.29 8.97 -11.18
C HIS A 106 3.71 8.96 -10.60
N GLY A 107 4.30 7.77 -10.39
CA GLY A 107 5.71 7.63 -10.00
C GLY A 107 6.05 8.19 -8.61
N TRP A 108 5.09 8.26 -7.71
CA TRP A 108 5.23 8.83 -6.36
C TRP A 108 5.64 10.32 -6.39
N ASP A 109 5.04 11.09 -7.31
CA ASP A 109 5.25 12.53 -7.37
C ASP A 109 4.94 13.17 -6.02
N LEU A 110 5.96 13.76 -5.41
CA LEU A 110 5.88 14.35 -4.07
C LEU A 110 4.88 15.50 -4.00
N ARG A 111 4.89 16.40 -5.01
CA ARG A 111 3.99 17.56 -5.03
C ARG A 111 2.53 17.13 -5.14
N LEU A 112 2.27 16.15 -6.01
CA LEU A 112 0.93 15.57 -6.15
C LEU A 112 0.47 14.93 -4.84
N GLY A 113 1.33 14.14 -4.18
CA GLY A 113 1.02 13.49 -2.91
C GLY A 113 0.70 14.50 -1.80
N MET A 114 1.55 15.50 -1.62
CA MET A 114 1.32 16.55 -0.62
C MET A 114 0.02 17.32 -0.88
N ARG A 115 -0.25 17.69 -2.14
CA ARG A 115 -1.51 18.37 -2.49
C ARG A 115 -2.75 17.55 -2.15
N LEU A 116 -2.73 16.24 -2.37
CA LEU A 116 -3.86 15.35 -2.04
C LEU A 116 -4.09 15.33 -0.52
N LEU A 117 -3.02 15.15 0.26
CA LEU A 117 -3.12 15.11 1.72
C LEU A 117 -3.52 16.47 2.31
N GLU A 118 -2.93 17.56 1.86
CA GLU A 118 -3.26 18.92 2.31
C GLU A 118 -4.69 19.32 1.94
N THR A 119 -5.19 18.89 0.77
CA THR A 119 -6.57 19.15 0.36
C THR A 119 -7.56 18.41 1.24
N TYR A 120 -7.27 17.17 1.58
CA TYR A 120 -8.08 16.40 2.51
C TYR A 120 -8.05 17.03 3.91
N ASP A 121 -6.86 17.30 4.44
CA ASP A 121 -6.63 17.86 5.77
C ASP A 121 -7.30 19.23 5.98
N ARG A 122 -7.46 20.02 4.92
CA ARG A 122 -8.16 21.32 4.96
C ARG A 122 -9.66 21.15 5.16
N ILE A 123 -10.25 20.07 4.65
CA ILE A 123 -11.70 19.81 4.72
C ILE A 123 -12.02 19.00 5.98
N LEU A 124 -11.20 18.00 6.26
CA LEU A 124 -11.33 17.12 7.41
C LEU A 124 -9.93 16.98 8.07
N PRO A 125 -9.65 17.83 9.08
CA PRO A 125 -8.34 17.87 9.72
C PRO A 125 -7.96 16.54 10.35
N LEU A 126 -6.79 16.04 9.98
CA LEU A 126 -6.21 14.82 10.54
C LEU A 126 -5.60 15.10 11.92
N ASN A 127 -5.99 14.34 12.92
CA ASN A 127 -5.34 14.37 14.23
C ASN A 127 -3.97 13.65 14.19
N ALA A 128 -3.19 13.77 15.27
CA ALA A 128 -1.83 13.19 15.33
C ALA A 128 -1.84 11.66 15.18
N GLN A 129 -2.81 10.98 15.78
CA GLN A 129 -2.94 9.53 15.70
C GLN A 129 -3.27 9.06 14.27
N GLU A 130 -4.17 9.75 13.58
CA GLU A 130 -4.52 9.46 12.19
C GLU A 130 -3.35 9.71 11.23
N ARG A 131 -2.54 10.75 11.45
CA ARG A 131 -1.33 11.01 10.65
C ARG A 131 -0.31 9.89 10.80
N ILE A 132 -0.05 9.44 12.02
CA ILE A 132 0.87 8.32 12.28
C ILE A 132 0.31 7.01 11.68
N TYR A 133 -0.98 6.76 11.84
CA TYR A 133 -1.65 5.61 11.24
C TYR A 133 -1.50 5.61 9.70
N LEU A 134 -1.77 6.76 9.08
CA LEU A 134 -1.62 6.97 7.64
C LEU A 134 -0.18 6.77 7.15
N TYR A 135 0.81 7.27 7.91
CA TYR A 135 2.22 7.04 7.62
C TYR A 135 2.55 5.55 7.54
N TYR A 136 2.15 4.75 8.53
CA TYR A 136 2.41 3.31 8.52
C TYR A 136 1.66 2.56 7.42
N LEU A 137 0.47 3.03 7.02
CA LEU A 137 -0.21 2.50 5.83
C LEU A 137 0.62 2.74 4.56
N PHE A 138 1.17 3.94 4.38
CA PHE A 138 2.03 4.26 3.23
C PHE A 138 3.38 3.56 3.29
N LEU A 139 3.95 3.36 4.47
CA LEU A 139 5.21 2.63 4.66
C LEU A 139 5.06 1.15 4.33
N TYR A 140 3.88 0.56 4.54
CA TYR A 140 3.64 -0.85 4.25
C TYR A 140 3.70 -1.13 2.74
N PRO A 141 4.54 -2.06 2.25
CA PRO A 141 4.71 -2.33 0.82
C PRO A 141 3.60 -3.26 0.28
N GLU A 142 2.34 -2.82 0.35
CA GLU A 142 1.16 -3.63 0.02
C GLU A 142 1.21 -4.22 -1.39
N LYS A 143 1.70 -3.45 -2.37
CA LYS A 143 1.75 -3.91 -3.76
C LYS A 143 2.81 -4.99 -3.96
N TYR A 144 3.94 -4.91 -3.25
CA TYR A 144 4.95 -5.96 -3.22
C TYR A 144 4.37 -7.25 -2.64
N TRP A 145 3.75 -7.18 -1.47
CA TRP A 145 3.04 -8.32 -0.88
C TRP A 145 2.02 -8.92 -1.86
N LYS A 146 1.18 -8.11 -2.52
CA LYS A 146 0.19 -8.59 -3.50
C LYS A 146 0.84 -9.38 -4.64
N GLN A 147 2.01 -8.95 -5.16
CA GLN A 147 2.72 -9.69 -6.22
C GLN A 147 3.22 -11.05 -5.71
N LEU A 148 3.81 -11.10 -4.51
CA LEU A 148 4.31 -12.35 -3.93
C LEU A 148 3.17 -13.30 -3.55
N ASN A 149 2.09 -12.78 -2.99
CA ASN A 149 0.92 -13.56 -2.64
C ASN A 149 0.24 -14.16 -3.87
N PHE A 150 0.12 -13.38 -4.95
CA PHE A 150 -0.38 -13.88 -6.23
C PHE A 150 0.51 -15.01 -6.78
N TYR A 151 1.83 -14.83 -6.79
CA TYR A 151 2.79 -15.85 -7.20
C TYR A 151 2.64 -17.14 -6.39
N TYR A 152 2.64 -17.03 -5.07
CA TYR A 152 2.61 -18.16 -4.17
C TYR A 152 1.30 -18.96 -4.28
N ASN A 153 0.16 -18.27 -4.31
CA ASN A 153 -1.15 -18.89 -4.33
C ASN A 153 -1.58 -19.36 -5.72
N ALA A 154 -1.02 -18.80 -6.79
CA ALA A 154 -1.36 -19.21 -8.14
C ALA A 154 -0.88 -20.64 -8.46
N GLY A 155 0.06 -21.20 -7.67
CA GLY A 155 0.63 -22.55 -7.89
C GLY A 155 1.19 -22.77 -9.30
N LYS A 156 1.53 -21.68 -10.00
CA LYS A 156 1.80 -21.69 -11.44
C LYS A 156 3.26 -21.95 -11.73
N ALA A 157 3.50 -22.89 -12.63
CA ALA A 157 4.81 -23.08 -13.23
C ALA A 157 5.23 -21.86 -14.10
N TRP A 158 4.28 -21.07 -14.56
CA TRP A 158 4.50 -19.91 -15.43
C TRP A 158 4.04 -18.61 -14.76
N ILE A 159 4.92 -17.62 -14.76
CA ILE A 159 4.67 -16.27 -14.27
C ILE A 159 4.69 -15.31 -15.48
N PRO A 160 3.66 -14.50 -15.69
CA PRO A 160 3.65 -13.51 -16.75
C PRO A 160 4.84 -12.55 -16.64
N VAL A 161 5.46 -12.20 -17.78
CA VAL A 161 6.50 -11.15 -17.86
C VAL A 161 6.05 -9.87 -17.16
N ARG A 162 4.79 -9.50 -17.32
CA ARG A 162 4.15 -8.36 -16.64
C ARG A 162 4.30 -8.38 -15.11
N SER A 163 4.46 -9.55 -14.48
CA SER A 163 4.68 -9.64 -13.04
C SER A 163 6.11 -9.25 -12.66
N ILE A 164 7.08 -9.52 -13.52
CA ILE A 164 8.47 -9.10 -13.36
C ILE A 164 8.56 -7.59 -13.52
N GLU A 165 7.97 -7.04 -14.58
CA GLU A 165 7.89 -5.59 -14.83
C GLU A 165 7.28 -4.83 -13.66
N LYS A 166 6.24 -5.39 -13.02
CA LYS A 166 5.64 -4.79 -11.83
C LYS A 166 6.59 -4.76 -10.64
N LEU A 167 7.40 -5.80 -10.41
CA LEU A 167 8.41 -5.79 -9.35
C LEU A 167 9.51 -4.77 -9.64
N GLN A 168 10.02 -4.72 -10.87
CA GLN A 168 11.02 -3.75 -11.29
C GLN A 168 10.52 -2.31 -11.10
N LYS A 169 9.28 -2.03 -11.51
CA LYS A 169 8.66 -0.72 -11.29
C LYS A 169 8.57 -0.35 -9.80
N LEU A 170 8.32 -1.32 -8.91
CA LEU A 170 8.32 -1.04 -7.47
C LEU A 170 9.71 -0.67 -6.95
N GLU A 171 10.76 -1.30 -7.46
CA GLU A 171 12.15 -0.99 -7.12
C GLU A 171 12.56 0.39 -7.66
N GLU A 172 12.24 0.69 -8.92
CA GLU A 172 12.49 2.00 -9.54
C GLU A 172 11.81 3.16 -8.80
N GLN A 173 10.64 2.93 -8.25
CA GLN A 173 9.86 3.93 -7.53
C GLN A 173 10.28 4.12 -6.07
N GLN A 174 11.19 3.30 -5.52
CA GLN A 174 11.54 3.35 -4.08
C GLN A 174 12.10 4.71 -3.65
N THR A 175 12.98 5.31 -4.43
CA THR A 175 13.57 6.62 -4.09
C THR A 175 12.50 7.70 -3.97
N ALA A 176 11.61 7.82 -4.96
CA ALA A 176 10.53 8.79 -4.93
C ALA A 176 9.53 8.52 -3.80
N ARG A 177 9.23 7.23 -3.56
CA ARG A 177 8.36 6.81 -2.46
C ARG A 177 8.97 7.14 -1.09
N ASN A 178 10.26 6.96 -0.91
CA ASN A 178 10.95 7.29 0.34
C ASN A 178 10.94 8.80 0.59
N LEU A 179 11.15 9.63 -0.43
CA LEU A 179 11.02 11.10 -0.30
C LEU A 179 9.61 11.51 0.14
N PHE A 180 8.58 10.87 -0.40
CA PHE A 180 7.20 11.11 0.04
C PHE A 180 7.00 10.67 1.50
N LEU A 181 7.51 9.50 1.90
CA LEU A 181 7.42 9.01 3.28
C LEU A 181 8.14 9.92 4.28
N GLU A 182 9.30 10.46 3.92
CA GLU A 182 10.02 11.45 4.73
C GLU A 182 9.22 12.75 4.92
N ALA A 183 8.52 13.19 3.89
CA ALA A 183 7.72 14.41 3.94
C ALA A 183 6.44 14.30 4.78
N ILE A 184 5.92 13.09 4.98
CA ILE A 184 4.68 12.85 5.75
C ILE A 184 4.94 12.25 7.15
N ARG A 185 6.20 12.04 7.50
CA ARG A 185 6.62 11.50 8.80
C ARG A 185 6.53 12.59 9.86
#